data_23b16bd85f45d64958da5c9cb59e1568
#
_entry.id   23b16bd85f45d64958da5c9cb59e1568
#
_cell.length_a   1.000
_cell.length_b   1.000
_cell.length_c   1.000
_cell.angle_alpha   90.00
_cell.angle_beta   90.00
_cell.angle_gamma   90.00
#
_symmetry.space_group_name_H-M   'P 1'
#
loop_
_entity.id
_entity.type
_entity.pdbx_description
1 polymer ?
#
loop_
_entity_poly.entity_id
_entity_poly.type
_entity_poly.pdbx_seq_one_letter_code
_entity_poly.pdbx_strand_id
1 'polypeptide(L)'
;MIKYISIFLFILILSACGGGGSSYSEVPQAPNSAPYFVNLPDEVSVAENQLDVITVVAEDSDGDYLVFSLSGTDKDYFNISPNGVITFNTTPVYEEKSQYLIDINVSDGEITTSSDLDIYIFIKTDCDVDNTVEATNGYDLIWSDNFNDNNLNEEFWTHNIGNGHAQDIPGWGNNEQQFYSNSSNNLYLEEGCLKITALVENAQDDYGQYSFTSAKIDTDQKVDFTNNGRLTIRFRNPIGQGLWPAIWMLPSEWVYGGWPYSGEIDLMEYRGQNPQEVLSTVHYHDGSHAYQGSTYYESQENNFNEVFHEIRFEWTDESMKFILNNENTIFEINRSDFADNVT
;
A
#
# COMPACT_ATOMS: atom_id res chain seq x y z
N MET A 1 -33.96 -18.11 6.73
CA MET A 1 -34.86 -17.59 7.77
C MET A 1 -35.33 -18.76 8.64
N ILE A 2 -34.58 -19.15 9.64
CA ILE A 2 -35.04 -20.03 10.75
C ILE A 2 -34.29 -19.58 11.99
N LYS A 3 -35.03 -18.93 12.91
CA LYS A 3 -34.54 -18.52 14.23
C LYS A 3 -34.74 -19.71 15.17
N TYR A 4 -33.69 -20.14 15.81
CA TYR A 4 -33.82 -21.05 16.96
C TYR A 4 -33.86 -20.22 18.24
N ILE A 5 -35.00 -20.25 18.91
CA ILE A 5 -35.20 -19.75 20.27
C ILE A 5 -35.00 -20.95 21.22
N SER A 6 -33.94 -20.90 22.04
CA SER A 6 -33.77 -21.85 23.13
C SER A 6 -34.47 -21.30 24.40
N ILE A 7 -35.52 -21.98 24.79
CA ILE A 7 -36.26 -21.72 26.04
C ILE A 7 -35.58 -22.55 27.12
N PHE A 8 -34.97 -21.89 28.12
CA PHE A 8 -34.56 -22.54 29.36
C PHE A 8 -35.75 -22.64 30.30
N LEU A 9 -36.19 -23.87 30.55
CA LEU A 9 -37.24 -24.19 31.52
C LEU A 9 -36.60 -24.34 32.91
N PHE A 10 -36.86 -23.38 33.81
CA PHE A 10 -36.50 -23.50 35.23
C PHE A 10 -37.52 -24.39 35.92
N ILE A 11 -37.13 -25.59 36.33
CA ILE A 11 -37.93 -26.44 37.22
C ILE A 11 -37.55 -26.14 38.66
N LEU A 12 -38.44 -25.44 39.34
CA LEU A 12 -38.33 -25.23 40.78
C LEU A 12 -38.86 -26.48 41.52
N ILE A 13 -37.99 -27.31 42.08
CA ILE A 13 -38.38 -28.40 42.98
C ILE A 13 -38.28 -27.90 44.40
N LEU A 14 -39.44 -27.59 45.00
CA LEU A 14 -39.56 -27.41 46.40
C LEU A 14 -39.69 -28.79 47.05
N SER A 15 -38.67 -29.24 47.78
CA SER A 15 -38.79 -30.38 48.68
C SER A 15 -38.58 -29.91 50.11
N ALA A 16 -39.56 -30.16 50.94
CA ALA A 16 -39.61 -29.79 52.37
C ALA A 16 -39.00 -30.86 53.25
N CYS A 17 -38.23 -30.40 54.20
CA CYS A 17 -38.04 -30.87 55.56
C CYS A 17 -37.53 -32.30 55.83
N GLY A 18 -36.34 -32.38 56.41
CA GLY A 18 -35.79 -33.52 57.11
C GLY A 18 -34.44 -33.14 57.71
N GLY A 19 -34.41 -32.81 59.01
CA GLY A 19 -33.22 -32.43 59.75
C GLY A 19 -32.19 -33.56 59.79
N GLY A 20 -31.00 -33.25 59.43
CA GLY A 20 -29.76 -34.00 59.56
C GLY A 20 -28.61 -33.08 59.34
N GLY A 21 -27.92 -32.66 60.38
CA GLY A 21 -26.73 -31.83 60.29
C GLY A 21 -25.61 -32.56 59.58
N SER A 22 -25.52 -32.34 58.32
CA SER A 22 -24.31 -32.61 57.53
C SER A 22 -23.52 -31.33 57.51
N SER A 23 -22.38 -31.29 58.17
CA SER A 23 -21.35 -30.29 57.92
C SER A 23 -20.84 -30.49 56.48
N TYR A 24 -21.38 -29.71 55.60
CA TYR A 24 -20.70 -29.57 54.29
C TYR A 24 -19.35 -28.95 54.62
N SER A 25 -18.25 -29.69 54.48
CA SER A 25 -16.94 -29.12 54.34
C SER A 25 -16.99 -28.39 52.99
N GLU A 26 -16.91 -27.06 53.01
CA GLU A 26 -16.61 -26.29 51.81
C GLU A 26 -15.32 -26.91 51.26
N VAL A 27 -15.40 -27.43 50.05
CA VAL A 27 -14.18 -27.76 49.27
C VAL A 27 -13.46 -26.45 49.11
N PRO A 28 -12.20 -26.31 49.58
CA PRO A 28 -11.48 -25.08 49.40
C PRO A 28 -11.46 -24.78 47.88
N GLN A 29 -11.99 -23.63 47.50
CA GLN A 29 -11.88 -23.14 46.14
C GLN A 29 -10.38 -23.00 45.84
N ALA A 30 -9.94 -23.51 44.70
CA ALA A 30 -8.58 -23.30 44.27
C ALA A 30 -8.27 -21.79 44.28
N PRO A 31 -7.08 -21.38 44.68
CA PRO A 31 -6.73 -19.96 44.64
C PRO A 31 -6.76 -19.50 43.18
N ASN A 32 -7.29 -18.28 42.95
CA ASN A 32 -7.33 -17.65 41.65
C ASN A 32 -5.90 -17.51 41.08
N SER A 33 -5.73 -17.87 39.83
CA SER A 33 -4.48 -17.72 39.07
C SER A 33 -4.49 -16.39 38.29
N ALA A 34 -3.35 -15.76 38.17
CA ALA A 34 -3.26 -14.53 37.37
C ALA A 34 -3.32 -14.83 35.89
N PRO A 35 -3.96 -13.96 35.06
CA PRO A 35 -3.89 -14.06 33.61
C PRO A 35 -2.46 -13.83 33.11
N TYR A 36 -2.15 -14.35 31.93
CA TYR A 36 -0.83 -14.21 31.31
C TYR A 36 -0.93 -13.93 29.81
N PHE A 37 0.04 -13.18 29.29
CA PHE A 37 0.14 -12.90 27.86
C PHE A 37 0.72 -14.09 27.11
N VAL A 38 0.16 -14.41 25.94
CA VAL A 38 0.58 -15.54 25.09
C VAL A 38 1.54 -15.09 24.01
N ASN A 39 1.33 -13.90 23.43
CA ASN A 39 2.02 -13.43 22.24
C ASN A 39 2.55 -11.98 22.34
N LEU A 40 2.64 -11.38 23.52
CA LEU A 40 3.09 -10.01 23.67
C LEU A 40 4.63 -9.94 23.54
N PRO A 41 5.18 -9.26 22.51
CA PRO A 41 6.60 -8.98 22.42
C PRO A 41 6.98 -7.78 23.29
N ASP A 42 8.28 -7.59 23.54
CA ASP A 42 8.81 -6.42 24.25
C ASP A 42 8.74 -5.14 23.40
N GLU A 43 8.83 -5.29 22.08
CA GLU A 43 8.80 -4.18 21.12
C GLU A 43 8.07 -4.54 19.82
N VAL A 44 7.49 -3.52 19.16
CA VAL A 44 6.95 -3.62 17.80
C VAL A 44 7.35 -2.40 16.98
N SER A 45 7.52 -2.61 15.67
CA SER A 45 7.72 -1.52 14.71
C SER A 45 6.46 -1.30 13.89
N VAL A 46 5.99 -0.06 13.81
CA VAL A 46 4.80 0.35 13.08
C VAL A 46 5.19 1.42 12.07
N ALA A 47 4.72 1.28 10.83
CA ALA A 47 4.95 2.31 9.83
C ALA A 47 4.21 3.61 10.19
N GLU A 48 4.79 4.75 9.87
CA GLU A 48 4.03 6.00 9.90
C GLU A 48 2.78 5.92 9.01
N ASN A 49 1.76 6.73 9.31
CA ASN A 49 0.47 6.73 8.62
C ASN A 49 -0.34 5.43 8.73
N GLN A 50 0.03 4.50 9.63
CA GLN A 50 -0.71 3.27 9.94
C GLN A 50 -1.37 3.37 11.31
N LEU A 51 -2.65 2.95 11.40
CA LEU A 51 -3.38 2.94 12.68
C LEU A 51 -3.16 1.66 13.49
N ASP A 52 -3.08 0.50 12.84
CA ASP A 52 -2.97 -0.79 13.52
C ASP A 52 -1.57 -0.99 14.12
N VAL A 53 -1.53 -1.46 15.37
CA VAL A 53 -0.28 -1.73 16.09
C VAL A 53 -0.06 -3.23 16.23
N ILE A 54 -0.86 -3.90 17.04
CA ILE A 54 -0.76 -5.33 17.33
C ILE A 54 -2.08 -5.88 17.90
N THR A 55 -2.32 -7.17 17.74
CA THR A 55 -3.34 -7.90 18.48
C THR A 55 -2.69 -8.73 19.59
N VAL A 56 -3.01 -8.42 20.82
CA VAL A 56 -2.51 -9.11 22.01
C VAL A 56 -3.48 -10.22 22.42
N VAL A 57 -2.94 -11.38 22.74
CA VAL A 57 -3.67 -12.53 23.24
C VAL A 57 -3.21 -12.83 24.65
N ALA A 58 -4.18 -13.05 25.55
CA ALA A 58 -3.92 -13.49 26.91
C ALA A 58 -4.82 -14.67 27.26
N GLU A 59 -4.38 -15.48 28.19
CA GLU A 59 -5.09 -16.62 28.70
C GLU A 59 -5.13 -16.60 30.26
N ASP A 60 -6.13 -17.24 30.79
CA ASP A 60 -6.29 -17.50 32.23
C ASP A 60 -6.44 -18.98 32.48
N SER A 61 -5.71 -19.51 33.51
CA SER A 61 -5.71 -20.94 33.81
C SER A 61 -7.03 -21.43 34.45
N ASP A 62 -7.80 -20.54 35.05
CA ASP A 62 -9.08 -20.84 35.66
C ASP A 62 -10.23 -20.64 34.67
N GLY A 63 -9.94 -20.02 33.51
CA GLY A 63 -10.88 -19.78 32.42
C GLY A 63 -11.75 -18.55 32.64
N ASP A 64 -11.27 -17.60 33.43
CA ASP A 64 -11.98 -16.39 33.77
C ASP A 64 -12.06 -15.41 32.58
N TYR A 65 -13.04 -14.51 32.63
CA TYR A 65 -13.23 -13.50 31.61
C TYR A 65 -12.18 -12.41 31.73
N LEU A 66 -11.43 -12.17 30.63
CA LEU A 66 -10.33 -11.22 30.61
C LEU A 66 -10.76 -9.85 30.10
N VAL A 67 -10.27 -8.80 30.76
CA VAL A 67 -10.48 -7.40 30.39
C VAL A 67 -9.13 -6.75 30.11
N PHE A 68 -8.96 -6.21 28.91
CA PHE A 68 -7.77 -5.46 28.51
C PHE A 68 -7.91 -3.97 28.81
N SER A 69 -6.81 -3.33 29.18
CA SER A 69 -6.71 -1.88 29.33
C SER A 69 -5.28 -1.40 29.08
N LEU A 70 -5.12 -0.10 28.81
CA LEU A 70 -3.80 0.53 28.60
C LEU A 70 -3.47 1.46 29.77
N SER A 71 -2.20 1.50 30.13
CA SER A 71 -1.58 2.49 31.02
C SER A 71 -0.22 2.92 30.46
N GLY A 72 0.58 3.65 31.23
CA GLY A 72 1.89 4.14 30.79
C GLY A 72 1.85 5.55 30.19
N THR A 73 3.03 6.02 29.80
CA THR A 73 3.27 7.44 29.44
C THR A 73 2.47 7.86 28.23
N ASP A 74 2.34 6.99 27.24
CA ASP A 74 1.79 7.30 25.92
C ASP A 74 0.42 6.69 25.66
N LYS A 75 -0.25 6.15 26.70
CA LYS A 75 -1.55 5.47 26.57
C LYS A 75 -2.63 6.29 25.85
N ASP A 76 -2.57 7.62 25.94
CA ASP A 76 -3.59 8.50 25.37
C ASP A 76 -3.50 8.63 23.84
N TYR A 77 -2.45 8.07 23.23
CA TYR A 77 -2.33 7.95 21.77
C TYR A 77 -3.02 6.70 21.22
N PHE A 78 -3.47 5.77 22.08
CA PHE A 78 -3.92 4.45 21.67
C PHE A 78 -5.31 4.11 22.18
N ASN A 79 -5.93 3.16 21.49
CA ASN A 79 -7.08 2.40 21.94
C ASN A 79 -6.73 0.92 22.06
N ILE A 80 -7.42 0.20 22.93
CA ILE A 80 -7.42 -1.26 22.96
C ILE A 80 -8.86 -1.77 22.93
N SER A 81 -9.14 -2.72 22.04
CA SER A 81 -10.46 -3.34 21.95
C SER A 81 -10.62 -4.46 23.00
N PRO A 82 -11.86 -4.91 23.29
CA PRO A 82 -12.09 -6.08 24.15
C PRO A 82 -11.42 -7.37 23.65
N ASN A 83 -11.06 -7.44 22.39
CA ASN A 83 -10.37 -8.59 21.77
C ASN A 83 -8.83 -8.40 21.72
N GLY A 84 -8.29 -7.42 22.42
CA GLY A 84 -6.85 -7.18 22.49
C GLY A 84 -6.24 -6.47 21.29
N VAL A 85 -7.04 -5.94 20.35
CA VAL A 85 -6.52 -5.16 19.21
C VAL A 85 -6.13 -3.77 19.67
N ILE A 86 -4.86 -3.41 19.51
CA ILE A 86 -4.30 -2.10 19.84
C ILE A 86 -4.16 -1.28 18.57
N THR A 87 -4.69 -0.06 18.58
CA THR A 87 -4.63 0.89 17.47
C THR A 87 -4.23 2.27 17.93
N PHE A 88 -3.61 3.06 17.08
CA PHE A 88 -3.48 4.49 17.29
C PHE A 88 -4.85 5.19 17.20
N ASN A 89 -5.01 6.29 17.92
CA ASN A 89 -6.19 7.18 17.81
C ASN A 89 -6.15 8.02 16.54
N THR A 90 -4.93 8.39 16.11
CA THR A 90 -4.60 9.09 14.88
C THR A 90 -3.33 8.48 14.33
N THR A 91 -3.17 8.47 13.01
CA THR A 91 -1.97 7.94 12.36
C THR A 91 -0.71 8.63 12.91
N PRO A 92 0.33 7.86 13.31
CA PRO A 92 1.58 8.44 13.78
C PRO A 92 2.36 9.07 12.64
N VAL A 93 3.09 10.14 12.95
CA VAL A 93 4.03 10.81 12.06
C VAL A 93 5.42 10.70 12.67
N TYR A 94 6.38 10.14 11.94
CA TYR A 94 7.72 9.83 12.46
C TYR A 94 8.46 11.08 13.00
N GLU A 95 8.39 12.20 12.27
CA GLU A 95 9.06 13.45 12.64
C GLU A 95 8.45 14.08 13.89
N GLU A 96 7.18 13.81 14.19
CA GLU A 96 6.55 14.31 15.42
C GLU A 96 6.91 13.45 16.62
N LYS A 97 6.87 12.12 16.47
CA LYS A 97 7.22 11.18 17.53
C LYS A 97 7.51 9.78 16.96
N SER A 98 8.78 9.36 17.07
CA SER A 98 9.26 8.08 16.54
C SER A 98 9.23 6.90 17.52
N GLN A 99 8.89 7.13 18.80
CA GLN A 99 8.81 6.08 19.81
C GLN A 99 7.68 6.37 20.80
N TYR A 100 6.94 5.33 21.15
CA TYR A 100 5.89 5.36 22.18
C TYR A 100 6.12 4.22 23.17
N LEU A 101 5.75 4.45 24.44
CA LEU A 101 5.81 3.46 25.51
C LEU A 101 4.44 3.36 26.18
N ILE A 102 3.85 2.15 26.17
CA ILE A 102 2.60 1.84 26.85
C ILE A 102 2.76 0.60 27.72
N ASP A 103 1.93 0.52 28.77
CA ASP A 103 1.74 -0.71 29.53
C ASP A 103 0.41 -1.33 29.09
N ILE A 104 0.42 -2.61 28.78
CA ILE A 104 -0.77 -3.39 28.48
C ILE A 104 -1.14 -4.15 29.73
N ASN A 105 -2.40 -4.01 30.16
CA ASN A 105 -2.92 -4.68 31.33
C ASN A 105 -4.00 -5.67 30.92
N VAL A 106 -3.97 -6.85 31.52
CA VAL A 106 -5.02 -7.84 31.40
C VAL A 106 -5.48 -8.24 32.82
N SER A 107 -6.78 -8.21 33.08
CA SER A 107 -7.38 -8.54 34.39
C SER A 107 -8.48 -9.56 34.24
N ASP A 108 -8.53 -10.51 35.20
CA ASP A 108 -9.60 -11.50 35.40
C ASP A 108 -10.70 -10.97 36.33
N GLY A 109 -10.53 -9.75 36.90
CA GLY A 109 -11.43 -9.12 37.85
C GLY A 109 -10.92 -9.18 39.29
N GLU A 110 -9.96 -10.04 39.62
CA GLU A 110 -9.30 -10.15 40.93
C GLU A 110 -7.82 -9.79 40.86
N ILE A 111 -7.13 -10.26 39.84
CA ILE A 111 -5.68 -10.04 39.59
C ILE A 111 -5.48 -9.33 38.25
N THR A 112 -4.49 -8.48 38.21
CA THR A 112 -4.07 -7.80 36.95
C THR A 112 -2.61 -8.11 36.66
N THR A 113 -2.34 -8.58 35.45
CA THR A 113 -1.00 -8.71 34.88
C THR A 113 -0.73 -7.56 33.94
N SER A 114 0.45 -6.97 34.08
CA SER A 114 0.89 -5.83 33.23
C SER A 114 2.21 -6.15 32.57
N SER A 115 2.38 -5.67 31.35
CA SER A 115 3.66 -5.70 30.62
C SER A 115 3.79 -4.44 29.77
N ASP A 116 4.99 -3.93 29.69
CA ASP A 116 5.35 -2.80 28.83
C ASP A 116 5.49 -3.25 27.37
N LEU A 117 5.23 -2.31 26.45
CA LEU A 117 5.44 -2.45 25.02
C LEU A 117 6.06 -1.17 24.48
N ASP A 118 7.26 -1.33 23.91
CA ASP A 118 7.91 -0.28 23.10
C ASP A 118 7.37 -0.31 21.67
N ILE A 119 6.92 0.84 21.15
CA ILE A 119 6.39 0.97 19.80
C ILE A 119 7.27 1.97 19.06
N TYR A 120 7.99 1.49 18.05
CA TYR A 120 8.85 2.31 17.20
C TYR A 120 8.15 2.65 15.91
N ILE A 121 8.08 3.95 15.59
CA ILE A 121 7.60 4.38 14.28
C ILE A 121 8.78 4.43 13.32
N PHE A 122 8.60 3.88 12.14
CA PHE A 122 9.58 4.01 11.07
C PHE A 122 8.95 4.73 9.88
N ILE A 123 9.79 5.52 9.20
CA ILE A 123 9.42 6.10 7.91
C ILE A 123 9.32 4.93 6.94
N LYS A 124 8.21 4.83 6.26
CA LYS A 124 7.99 3.83 5.21
C LYS A 124 8.85 4.16 3.99
N THR A 125 10.17 4.19 4.18
CA THR A 125 11.17 4.40 3.12
C THR A 125 11.41 3.13 2.31
N ASP A 126 11.05 1.99 2.88
CA ASP A 126 11.29 0.68 2.31
C ASP A 126 10.06 0.15 1.58
N CYS A 127 10.31 -0.75 0.66
CA CYS A 127 9.29 -1.42 -0.12
C CYS A 127 8.47 -2.43 0.70
N ASP A 128 8.92 -2.73 1.91
CA ASP A 128 8.24 -3.62 2.85
C ASP A 128 6.97 -2.92 3.39
N VAL A 129 5.98 -2.89 2.53
CA VAL A 129 4.62 -2.45 2.86
C VAL A 129 3.82 -3.70 3.17
N ASP A 130 3.04 -3.65 4.24
CA ASP A 130 2.00 -4.65 4.45
C ASP A 130 1.13 -4.74 3.18
N ASN A 131 1.32 -5.87 2.45
CA ASN A 131 0.86 -6.05 1.08
C ASN A 131 -0.60 -6.50 1.00
N THR A 132 -1.40 -6.23 2.00
CA THR A 132 -2.84 -6.37 1.90
C THR A 132 -3.39 -5.23 1.06
N VAL A 133 -3.41 -5.42 -0.25
CA VAL A 133 -4.18 -4.54 -1.13
C VAL A 133 -5.65 -4.86 -0.87
N GLU A 134 -6.27 -4.09 0.00
CA GLU A 134 -7.71 -4.19 0.23
C GLU A 134 -8.47 -3.46 -0.88
N ALA A 135 -9.57 -4.05 -1.32
CA ALA A 135 -10.54 -3.37 -2.16
C ALA A 135 -11.05 -2.13 -1.42
N THR A 136 -10.77 -0.95 -1.93
CA THR A 136 -11.29 0.30 -1.36
C THR A 136 -12.78 0.46 -1.69
N ASN A 137 -13.55 1.08 -0.80
CA ASN A 137 -14.99 1.29 -0.94
C ASN A 137 -15.40 1.71 -2.36
N GLY A 138 -16.19 0.87 -3.03
CA GLY A 138 -16.73 1.11 -4.35
C GLY A 138 -15.92 0.54 -5.52
N TYR A 139 -14.81 -0.13 -5.26
CA TYR A 139 -13.98 -0.79 -6.26
C TYR A 139 -13.73 -2.26 -5.88
N ASP A 140 -13.76 -3.13 -6.86
CA ASP A 140 -13.31 -4.52 -6.74
C ASP A 140 -11.84 -4.60 -7.17
N LEU A 141 -10.99 -5.28 -6.38
CA LEU A 141 -9.61 -5.53 -6.78
C LEU A 141 -9.59 -6.57 -7.90
N ILE A 142 -9.12 -6.17 -9.08
CA ILE A 142 -9.03 -7.03 -10.26
C ILE A 142 -7.61 -7.52 -10.55
N TRP A 143 -6.60 -6.75 -10.14
CA TRP A 143 -5.19 -7.06 -10.35
C TRP A 143 -4.30 -6.32 -9.35
N SER A 144 -3.23 -6.96 -8.93
CA SER A 144 -2.15 -6.34 -8.16
C SER A 144 -0.83 -7.07 -8.38
N ASP A 145 0.27 -6.33 -8.31
CA ASP A 145 1.60 -6.89 -8.18
C ASP A 145 2.34 -6.13 -7.08
N ASN A 146 2.75 -6.83 -6.05
CA ASN A 146 3.44 -6.27 -4.90
C ASN A 146 4.95 -6.50 -4.94
N PHE A 147 5.44 -7.12 -6.04
CA PHE A 147 6.86 -7.38 -6.29
C PHE A 147 7.60 -8.16 -5.18
N ASN A 148 6.86 -9.00 -4.43
CA ASN A 148 7.42 -9.83 -3.36
C ASN A 148 8.04 -11.15 -3.87
N ASP A 149 7.89 -11.43 -5.15
CA ASP A 149 8.49 -12.60 -5.78
C ASP A 149 10.02 -12.43 -5.94
N ASN A 150 10.73 -13.52 -6.21
CA ASN A 150 12.16 -13.46 -6.47
C ASN A 150 12.51 -12.95 -7.88
N ASN A 151 11.56 -12.98 -8.79
CA ASN A 151 11.69 -12.54 -10.18
C ASN A 151 10.43 -11.82 -10.64
N LEU A 152 10.58 -10.96 -11.64
CA LEU A 152 9.44 -10.31 -12.29
C LEU A 152 8.45 -11.37 -12.80
N ASN A 153 7.17 -11.16 -12.50
CA ASN A 153 6.13 -12.07 -12.94
C ASN A 153 5.85 -11.88 -14.44
N GLU A 154 6.38 -12.78 -15.25
CA GLU A 154 6.23 -12.75 -16.71
C GLU A 154 4.80 -13.05 -17.20
N GLU A 155 3.88 -13.48 -16.33
CA GLU A 155 2.45 -13.56 -16.67
C GLU A 155 1.82 -12.17 -16.77
N PHE A 156 2.38 -11.17 -16.05
CA PHE A 156 1.89 -9.80 -16.04
C PHE A 156 2.77 -8.84 -16.85
N TRP A 157 4.07 -9.07 -16.88
CA TRP A 157 5.05 -8.10 -17.39
C TRP A 157 5.82 -8.61 -18.60
N THR A 158 6.10 -7.71 -19.52
CA THR A 158 6.97 -7.93 -20.70
C THR A 158 8.10 -6.92 -20.68
N HIS A 159 9.33 -7.38 -20.92
CA HIS A 159 10.47 -6.48 -21.15
C HIS A 159 10.43 -5.91 -22.56
N ASN A 160 10.55 -4.60 -22.68
CA ASN A 160 10.85 -3.93 -23.94
C ASN A 160 12.37 -3.82 -24.10
N ILE A 161 12.90 -4.37 -25.17
CA ILE A 161 14.33 -4.44 -25.40
C ILE A 161 14.74 -3.51 -26.56
N GLY A 162 15.87 -2.84 -26.40
CA GLY A 162 16.44 -1.98 -27.43
C GLY A 162 16.25 -0.49 -27.19
N ASN A 163 16.45 0.28 -28.25
CA ASN A 163 16.28 1.74 -28.25
C ASN A 163 15.13 2.19 -29.19
N GLY A 164 14.13 1.34 -29.41
CA GLY A 164 12.97 1.64 -30.24
C GLY A 164 13.18 1.50 -31.77
N HIS A 165 14.39 1.20 -32.25
CA HIS A 165 14.66 1.04 -33.67
C HIS A 165 13.87 -0.13 -34.29
N ALA A 166 13.72 -1.24 -33.57
CA ALA A 166 12.98 -2.39 -34.08
C ALA A 166 11.46 -2.13 -34.21
N GLN A 167 10.96 -1.09 -33.58
CA GLN A 167 9.58 -0.62 -33.64
C GLN A 167 9.39 0.58 -34.59
N ASP A 168 10.41 0.96 -35.36
CA ASP A 168 10.45 2.15 -36.24
C ASP A 168 10.29 3.49 -35.48
N ILE A 169 10.61 3.51 -34.17
CA ILE A 169 10.61 4.72 -33.33
C ILE A 169 11.94 4.90 -32.58
N PRO A 170 13.04 5.19 -33.32
CA PRO A 170 14.38 5.35 -32.73
C PRO A 170 14.39 6.33 -31.57
N GLY A 171 15.11 5.98 -30.46
CA GLY A 171 15.07 6.73 -29.20
C GLY A 171 13.68 6.78 -28.60
N TRP A 172 12.88 5.76 -28.86
CA TRP A 172 11.48 5.63 -28.43
C TRP A 172 10.61 6.86 -28.76
N GLY A 173 10.97 7.57 -29.85
CA GLY A 173 10.30 8.79 -30.27
C GLY A 173 10.71 10.06 -29.49
N ASN A 174 11.48 9.94 -28.41
CA ASN A 174 11.84 11.02 -27.49
C ASN A 174 13.33 11.40 -27.49
N ASN A 175 14.12 10.85 -28.44
CA ASN A 175 15.59 10.96 -28.47
C ASN A 175 16.26 10.36 -27.21
N GLU A 176 15.69 9.33 -26.63
CA GLU A 176 16.25 8.60 -25.50
C GLU A 176 17.59 7.96 -25.87
N GLN A 177 18.56 8.03 -24.96
CA GLN A 177 19.95 7.67 -25.23
C GLN A 177 20.30 6.23 -24.78
N GLN A 178 19.50 5.63 -23.92
CA GLN A 178 19.75 4.32 -23.35
C GLN A 178 19.25 3.19 -24.25
N PHE A 179 19.85 2.04 -24.01
CA PHE A 179 19.37 0.76 -24.46
C PHE A 179 18.60 0.09 -23.32
N TYR A 180 17.33 -0.24 -23.50
CA TYR A 180 16.58 -1.03 -22.54
C TYR A 180 16.95 -2.50 -22.66
N SER A 181 17.22 -3.12 -21.51
CA SER A 181 17.65 -4.51 -21.41
C SER A 181 16.76 -5.31 -20.44
N ASN A 182 16.87 -6.62 -20.48
CA ASN A 182 16.32 -7.54 -19.48
C ASN A 182 17.39 -8.03 -18.48
N SER A 183 18.50 -7.29 -18.37
CA SER A 183 19.55 -7.61 -17.40
C SER A 183 19.06 -7.41 -15.97
N SER A 184 19.42 -8.34 -15.09
CA SER A 184 19.20 -8.16 -13.65
C SER A 184 19.98 -7.00 -13.03
N ASN A 185 20.90 -6.39 -13.75
CA ASN A 185 21.54 -5.13 -13.34
C ASN A 185 20.64 -3.92 -13.55
N ASN A 186 19.74 -3.99 -14.55
CA ASN A 186 18.83 -2.89 -14.86
C ASN A 186 17.44 -3.06 -14.22
N LEU A 187 16.99 -4.31 -14.03
CA LEU A 187 15.71 -4.60 -13.38
C LEU A 187 15.83 -5.81 -12.48
N TYR A 188 15.49 -5.63 -11.22
CA TYR A 188 15.47 -6.70 -10.22
C TYR A 188 14.42 -6.44 -9.14
N LEU A 189 14.04 -7.49 -8.42
CA LEU A 189 13.17 -7.41 -7.26
C LEU A 189 14.03 -7.57 -6.00
N GLU A 190 13.84 -6.68 -5.04
CA GLU A 190 14.54 -6.71 -3.77
C GLU A 190 13.67 -6.07 -2.69
N GLU A 191 13.51 -6.74 -1.58
CA GLU A 191 12.76 -6.26 -0.41
C GLU A 191 11.32 -5.80 -0.76
N GLY A 192 10.62 -6.55 -1.61
CA GLY A 192 9.26 -6.21 -2.04
C GLY A 192 9.16 -5.02 -2.99
N CYS A 193 10.27 -4.64 -3.63
CA CYS A 193 10.32 -3.58 -4.63
C CYS A 193 10.72 -4.08 -6.01
N LEU A 194 10.08 -3.54 -7.02
CA LEU A 194 10.64 -3.47 -8.36
C LEU A 194 11.66 -2.33 -8.43
N LYS A 195 12.92 -2.66 -8.71
CA LYS A 195 14.00 -1.69 -8.89
C LYS A 195 14.41 -1.61 -10.36
N ILE A 196 14.32 -0.41 -10.94
CA ILE A 196 14.80 -0.10 -12.29
C ILE A 196 16.01 0.82 -12.16
N THR A 197 17.15 0.35 -12.66
CA THR A 197 18.44 1.05 -12.55
C THR A 197 18.94 1.48 -13.91
N ALA A 198 19.20 2.78 -14.08
CA ALA A 198 19.94 3.30 -15.22
C ALA A 198 21.44 3.21 -14.93
N LEU A 199 22.20 2.65 -15.87
CA LEU A 199 23.62 2.42 -15.74
C LEU A 199 24.41 3.11 -16.86
N VAL A 200 25.62 3.56 -16.53
CA VAL A 200 26.64 3.97 -17.51
C VAL A 200 27.39 2.71 -17.91
N GLU A 201 26.92 2.05 -18.93
CA GLU A 201 27.55 0.85 -19.50
C GLU A 201 27.28 0.75 -21.01
N ASN A 202 28.17 0.05 -21.71
CA ASN A 202 28.02 -0.11 -23.16
C ASN A 202 27.05 -1.25 -23.48
N ALA A 203 26.13 -0.97 -24.38
CA ALA A 203 25.28 -1.96 -25.02
C ALA A 203 25.36 -1.81 -26.54
N GLN A 204 24.96 -2.85 -27.26
CA GLN A 204 24.99 -2.88 -28.71
C GLN A 204 23.89 -3.76 -29.27
N ASP A 205 23.29 -3.32 -30.37
CA ASP A 205 22.40 -4.11 -31.21
C ASP A 205 22.75 -3.95 -32.69
N ASP A 206 21.90 -4.41 -33.60
CA ASP A 206 22.09 -4.29 -35.04
C ASP A 206 21.97 -2.85 -35.56
N TYR A 207 21.43 -1.94 -34.75
CA TYR A 207 21.18 -0.55 -35.09
C TYR A 207 22.25 0.40 -34.58
N GLY A 208 23.00 0.02 -33.53
CA GLY A 208 24.04 0.90 -33.01
C GLY A 208 24.68 0.47 -31.69
N GLN A 209 25.46 1.42 -31.17
CA GLN A 209 26.08 1.30 -29.85
C GLN A 209 25.52 2.35 -28.91
N TYR A 210 25.32 1.97 -27.66
CA TYR A 210 24.73 2.79 -26.61
C TYR A 210 25.69 2.86 -25.42
N SER A 211 25.73 3.97 -24.72
CA SER A 211 26.60 4.19 -23.55
C SER A 211 25.83 4.13 -22.23
N PHE A 212 24.53 3.90 -22.30
CA PHE A 212 23.66 3.79 -21.15
C PHE A 212 22.72 2.60 -21.32
N THR A 213 22.40 1.95 -20.21
CA THR A 213 21.35 0.92 -20.15
C THR A 213 20.32 1.27 -19.09
N SER A 214 19.13 0.76 -19.24
CA SER A 214 18.04 0.83 -18.28
C SER A 214 17.05 -0.32 -18.52
N ALA A 215 15.87 -0.28 -17.91
CA ALA A 215 14.81 -1.21 -18.21
C ALA A 215 13.49 -0.49 -18.48
N LYS A 216 12.67 -1.11 -19.34
CA LYS A 216 11.28 -0.75 -19.63
C LYS A 216 10.45 -2.01 -19.66
N ILE A 217 9.35 -2.01 -18.92
CA ILE A 217 8.39 -3.11 -18.89
C ILE A 217 6.98 -2.59 -19.13
N ASP A 218 6.13 -3.42 -19.66
CA ASP A 218 4.70 -3.15 -19.84
C ASP A 218 3.84 -4.40 -19.56
N THR A 219 2.54 -4.18 -19.52
CA THR A 219 1.53 -5.23 -19.35
C THR A 219 0.78 -5.54 -20.65
N ASP A 220 1.25 -5.07 -21.80
CA ASP A 220 0.57 -5.22 -23.09
C ASP A 220 0.18 -6.67 -23.36
N GLN A 221 -1.08 -6.91 -23.73
CA GLN A 221 -1.71 -8.21 -23.98
C GLN A 221 -1.70 -9.18 -22.78
N LYS A 222 -1.40 -8.71 -21.58
CA LYS A 222 -1.37 -9.51 -20.36
C LYS A 222 -2.34 -9.00 -19.31
N VAL A 223 -2.33 -7.69 -19.05
CA VAL A 223 -3.26 -7.04 -18.13
C VAL A 223 -3.80 -5.79 -18.79
N ASP A 224 -5.08 -5.80 -19.10
CA ASP A 224 -5.79 -4.66 -19.69
C ASP A 224 -6.74 -4.02 -18.67
N PHE A 225 -6.78 -2.71 -18.69
CA PHE A 225 -7.70 -1.93 -17.88
C PHE A 225 -8.80 -1.36 -18.77
N THR A 226 -10.05 -1.74 -18.51
CA THR A 226 -11.20 -1.33 -19.31
C THR A 226 -12.25 -0.65 -18.43
N ASN A 227 -13.08 0.21 -19.04
CA ASN A 227 -14.19 0.91 -18.37
C ASN A 227 -13.73 1.84 -17.24
N ASN A 228 -14.58 2.06 -16.25
CA ASN A 228 -14.29 2.87 -15.07
C ASN A 228 -13.36 2.11 -14.13
N GLY A 229 -12.38 2.78 -13.56
CA GLY A 229 -11.41 2.12 -12.71
C GLY A 229 -10.59 3.04 -11.84
N ARG A 230 -9.73 2.39 -11.07
CA ARG A 230 -8.72 3.03 -10.24
C ARG A 230 -7.43 2.21 -10.34
N LEU A 231 -6.33 2.88 -10.58
CA LEU A 231 -4.98 2.33 -10.51
C LEU A 231 -4.21 3.09 -9.45
N THR A 232 -3.58 2.37 -8.53
CA THR A 232 -2.76 2.94 -7.46
C THR A 232 -1.36 2.37 -7.56
N ILE A 233 -0.35 3.22 -7.58
CA ILE A 233 1.05 2.82 -7.72
C ILE A 233 1.89 3.58 -6.69
N ARG A 234 2.70 2.86 -5.91
CA ARG A 234 3.72 3.47 -5.06
C ARG A 234 5.04 3.54 -5.81
N PHE A 235 5.71 4.66 -5.68
CA PHE A 235 6.98 4.91 -6.37
C PHE A 235 7.91 5.79 -5.55
N ARG A 236 9.20 5.64 -5.82
CA ARG A 236 10.27 6.56 -5.40
C ARG A 236 11.20 6.76 -6.58
N ASN A 237 11.52 7.99 -6.88
CA ASN A 237 12.27 8.36 -8.08
C ASN A 237 13.78 8.49 -7.82
N PRO A 238 14.62 8.28 -8.82
CA PRO A 238 16.07 8.48 -8.70
C PRO A 238 16.43 9.97 -8.72
N ILE A 239 17.57 10.34 -8.13
CA ILE A 239 18.17 11.68 -8.30
C ILE A 239 19.30 11.62 -9.32
N GLY A 240 19.37 12.60 -10.20
CA GLY A 240 20.45 12.75 -11.18
C GLY A 240 20.02 13.41 -12.47
N GLN A 241 20.90 14.22 -13.03
CA GLN A 241 20.63 14.89 -14.31
C GLN A 241 20.51 13.88 -15.46
N GLY A 242 19.46 14.03 -16.27
CA GLY A 242 19.19 13.19 -17.43
C GLY A 242 18.39 11.92 -17.13
N LEU A 243 18.05 11.66 -15.85
CA LEU A 243 17.14 10.58 -15.50
C LEU A 243 15.69 11.03 -15.69
N TRP A 244 14.92 10.17 -16.37
CA TRP A 244 13.52 10.44 -16.70
C TRP A 244 12.67 9.17 -16.53
N PRO A 245 12.38 8.77 -15.29
CA PRO A 245 11.44 7.69 -15.03
C PRO A 245 10.00 8.16 -15.28
N ALA A 246 9.18 7.22 -15.76
CA ALA A 246 7.77 7.44 -16.03
C ALA A 246 6.91 6.23 -15.67
N ILE A 247 5.69 6.50 -15.25
CA ILE A 247 4.58 5.55 -15.10
C ILE A 247 3.46 6.05 -15.98
N TRP A 248 3.10 5.27 -16.98
CA TRP A 248 2.24 5.74 -18.06
C TRP A 248 1.45 4.61 -18.71
N MET A 249 0.46 4.95 -19.50
CA MET A 249 -0.45 4.02 -20.16
C MET A 249 -0.58 4.35 -21.64
N LEU A 250 -0.63 3.31 -22.45
CA LEU A 250 -1.02 3.35 -23.85
C LEU A 250 -2.24 2.46 -24.10
N PRO A 251 -2.99 2.69 -25.19
CA PRO A 251 -4.09 1.81 -25.54
C PRO A 251 -3.56 0.43 -25.96
N SER A 252 -4.18 -0.65 -25.49
CA SER A 252 -3.91 -2.03 -25.95
C SER A 252 -4.28 -2.21 -27.42
N GLU A 253 -5.31 -1.50 -27.88
CA GLU A 253 -5.76 -1.49 -29.27
C GLU A 253 -5.77 -0.05 -29.81
N TRP A 254 -5.06 0.17 -30.90
CA TRP A 254 -4.96 1.48 -31.56
C TRP A 254 -6.18 1.76 -32.45
N VAL A 255 -7.38 1.78 -31.87
CA VAL A 255 -8.68 1.83 -32.56
C VAL A 255 -8.82 3.10 -33.40
N TYR A 256 -8.28 4.21 -32.94
CA TYR A 256 -8.38 5.52 -33.62
C TYR A 256 -7.15 5.85 -34.48
N GLY A 257 -6.17 4.95 -34.54
CA GLY A 257 -4.91 5.14 -35.25
C GLY A 257 -3.71 5.16 -34.30
N GLY A 258 -2.51 5.27 -34.88
CA GLY A 258 -1.27 5.38 -34.11
C GLY A 258 -1.20 6.66 -33.28
N TRP A 259 -0.22 6.74 -32.40
CA TRP A 259 0.01 7.91 -31.57
C TRP A 259 0.03 9.24 -32.39
N PRO A 260 -0.62 10.32 -31.91
CA PRO A 260 -1.36 10.48 -30.67
C PRO A 260 -2.89 10.24 -30.81
N TYR A 261 -3.36 9.62 -31.90
CA TYR A 261 -4.79 9.47 -32.21
C TYR A 261 -5.54 8.61 -31.19
N SER A 262 -4.91 7.58 -30.67
CA SER A 262 -5.51 6.69 -29.64
C SER A 262 -5.14 7.08 -28.20
N GLY A 263 -4.46 8.21 -28.04
CA GLY A 263 -4.12 8.78 -26.73
C GLY A 263 -2.90 8.17 -26.05
N GLU A 264 -2.50 8.82 -24.95
CA GLU A 264 -1.49 8.40 -23.99
C GLU A 264 -1.80 9.07 -22.65
N ILE A 265 -1.59 8.38 -21.56
CA ILE A 265 -1.86 8.88 -20.21
C ILE A 265 -0.60 8.69 -19.38
N ASP A 266 0.04 9.79 -19.00
CA ASP A 266 1.21 9.79 -18.13
C ASP A 266 0.76 10.05 -16.70
N LEU A 267 0.78 9.00 -15.87
CA LEU A 267 0.39 9.12 -14.48
C LEU A 267 1.43 9.90 -13.70
N MET A 268 2.70 9.57 -13.94
CA MET A 268 3.84 10.20 -13.31
C MET A 268 5.00 10.28 -14.29
N GLU A 269 5.47 11.47 -14.56
CA GLU A 269 6.74 11.75 -15.19
C GLU A 269 7.61 12.56 -14.24
N TYR A 270 8.90 12.27 -14.23
CA TYR A 270 9.84 12.91 -13.32
C TYR A 270 11.17 13.22 -14.02
N ARG A 271 11.79 14.29 -13.59
CA ARG A 271 13.14 14.67 -14.06
C ARG A 271 14.10 14.67 -12.89
N GLY A 272 15.08 13.78 -12.92
CA GLY A 272 15.99 13.54 -11.82
C GLY A 272 16.83 14.75 -11.35
N GLN A 273 16.91 15.83 -12.15
CA GLN A 273 17.51 17.10 -11.74
C GLN A 273 16.55 18.01 -10.96
N ASN A 274 15.25 17.69 -10.93
CA ASN A 274 14.21 18.46 -10.24
C ASN A 274 13.48 17.58 -9.24
N PRO A 275 14.09 17.21 -8.11
CA PRO A 275 13.57 16.18 -7.21
C PRO A 275 12.26 16.52 -6.52
N GLN A 276 11.79 17.75 -6.64
CA GLN A 276 10.53 18.22 -6.06
C GLN A 276 9.37 18.24 -7.04
N GLU A 277 9.57 17.87 -8.30
CA GLU A 277 8.55 17.98 -9.35
C GLU A 277 8.12 16.62 -9.88
N VAL A 278 6.82 16.40 -10.01
CA VAL A 278 6.23 15.37 -10.89
C VAL A 278 5.19 16.00 -11.80
N LEU A 279 5.04 15.42 -12.99
CA LEU A 279 4.08 15.83 -14.00
C LEU A 279 3.08 14.70 -14.20
N SER A 280 1.81 15.06 -14.45
CA SER A 280 0.81 14.16 -15.00
C SER A 280 0.25 14.79 -16.27
N THR A 281 0.12 14.00 -17.34
CA THR A 281 -0.23 14.52 -18.66
C THR A 281 -1.17 13.55 -19.37
N VAL A 282 -2.06 14.08 -20.19
CA VAL A 282 -2.87 13.33 -21.16
C VAL A 282 -2.56 13.86 -22.54
N HIS A 283 -2.09 13.00 -23.43
CA HIS A 283 -1.83 13.30 -24.84
C HIS A 283 -2.97 12.79 -25.71
N TYR A 284 -3.37 13.58 -26.70
CA TYR A 284 -4.47 13.26 -27.61
C TYR A 284 -4.31 13.96 -28.96
N HIS A 285 -5.18 13.66 -29.89
CA HIS A 285 -5.23 14.33 -31.20
C HIS A 285 -6.41 15.30 -31.27
N ASP A 286 -6.14 16.58 -31.55
CA ASP A 286 -7.13 17.60 -31.87
C ASP A 286 -6.68 18.39 -33.11
N GLY A 287 -6.83 17.76 -34.28
CA GLY A 287 -6.28 18.30 -35.55
C GLY A 287 -4.76 18.22 -35.65
N SER A 288 -4.06 18.09 -34.56
CA SER A 288 -2.65 17.82 -34.39
C SER A 288 -2.40 17.16 -33.02
N HIS A 289 -1.17 16.83 -32.66
CA HIS A 289 -0.84 16.43 -31.31
C HIS A 289 -1.17 17.56 -30.32
N ALA A 290 -2.00 17.26 -29.33
CA ALA A 290 -2.38 18.11 -28.22
C ALA A 290 -2.13 17.41 -26.89
N TYR A 291 -1.99 18.16 -25.83
CA TYR A 291 -1.86 17.61 -24.47
C TYR A 291 -2.46 18.55 -23.42
N GLN A 292 -2.89 17.99 -22.31
CA GLN A 292 -3.26 18.71 -21.09
C GLN A 292 -2.62 18.03 -19.90
N GLY A 293 -2.17 18.80 -18.93
CA GLY A 293 -1.51 18.23 -17.75
C GLY A 293 -1.17 19.30 -16.72
N SER A 294 -0.60 18.84 -15.62
CA SER A 294 -0.18 19.69 -14.51
C SER A 294 1.12 19.20 -13.89
N THR A 295 1.84 20.15 -13.29
CA THR A 295 3.02 19.86 -12.47
C THR A 295 2.66 20.04 -11.01
N TYR A 296 3.01 19.05 -10.20
CA TYR A 296 2.91 19.12 -8.75
C TYR A 296 4.31 19.31 -8.15
N TYR A 297 4.38 20.12 -7.08
CA TYR A 297 5.61 20.43 -6.38
C TYR A 297 5.50 20.00 -4.93
N GLU A 298 6.47 19.20 -4.49
CA GLU A 298 6.59 18.76 -3.11
C GLU A 298 7.61 19.61 -2.34
N SER A 299 7.59 19.53 -1.02
CA SER A 299 8.59 20.19 -0.17
C SER A 299 9.98 19.57 -0.34
N GLN A 300 11.05 20.28 0.11
CA GLN A 300 12.40 19.71 0.07
C GLN A 300 12.57 18.49 0.99
N GLU A 301 11.80 18.43 2.07
CA GLU A 301 11.90 17.36 3.07
C GLU A 301 11.17 16.08 2.63
N ASN A 302 10.16 16.22 1.75
CA ASN A 302 9.36 15.12 1.21
C ASN A 302 9.51 15.01 -0.31
N ASN A 303 10.70 15.23 -0.85
CA ASN A 303 10.91 15.16 -2.28
C ASN A 303 10.79 13.72 -2.82
N PHE A 304 10.58 13.61 -4.13
CA PHE A 304 10.26 12.35 -4.80
C PHE A 304 11.40 11.34 -4.88
N ASN A 305 12.60 11.67 -4.40
CA ASN A 305 13.73 10.75 -4.37
C ASN A 305 14.05 10.20 -2.96
N GLU A 306 13.56 10.80 -1.92
CA GLU A 306 13.88 10.41 -0.53
C GLU A 306 12.83 9.49 0.06
N VAL A 307 11.54 9.77 -0.21
CA VAL A 307 10.43 9.01 0.34
C VAL A 307 9.57 8.37 -0.76
N PHE A 308 8.82 7.33 -0.41
CA PHE A 308 7.84 6.76 -1.31
C PHE A 308 6.59 7.64 -1.37
N HIS A 309 6.12 7.84 -2.58
CA HIS A 309 4.86 8.50 -2.90
C HIS A 309 3.88 7.52 -3.51
N GLU A 310 2.60 7.84 -3.47
CA GLU A 310 1.55 7.09 -4.12
C GLU A 310 0.89 7.97 -5.18
N ILE A 311 0.85 7.50 -6.43
CA ILE A 311 0.00 8.08 -7.47
C ILE A 311 -1.23 7.21 -7.65
N ARG A 312 -2.41 7.83 -7.58
CA ARG A 312 -3.70 7.20 -7.85
C ARG A 312 -4.33 7.85 -9.06
N PHE A 313 -4.65 7.05 -10.04
CA PHE A 313 -5.37 7.42 -11.24
C PHE A 313 -6.79 6.84 -11.18
N GLU A 314 -7.79 7.68 -11.25
CA GLU A 314 -9.20 7.32 -11.30
C GLU A 314 -9.78 7.77 -12.64
N TRP A 315 -10.48 6.88 -13.33
CA TRP A 315 -11.12 7.22 -14.59
C TRP A 315 -12.56 6.71 -14.66
N THR A 316 -13.35 7.47 -15.36
CA THR A 316 -14.75 7.19 -15.67
C THR A 316 -15.02 7.55 -17.11
N ASP A 317 -16.25 7.30 -17.61
CA ASP A 317 -16.68 7.79 -18.93
C ASP A 317 -16.68 9.32 -19.03
N GLU A 318 -16.65 10.04 -17.90
CA GLU A 318 -16.80 11.49 -17.83
C GLU A 318 -15.51 12.23 -17.43
N SER A 319 -14.57 11.57 -16.75
CA SER A 319 -13.39 12.26 -16.22
C SER A 319 -12.21 11.32 -15.98
N MET A 320 -11.02 11.92 -15.97
CA MET A 320 -9.76 11.32 -15.50
C MET A 320 -9.19 12.18 -14.38
N LYS A 321 -8.78 11.57 -13.28
CA LYS A 321 -8.30 12.28 -12.11
C LYS A 321 -7.02 11.66 -11.58
N PHE A 322 -6.02 12.50 -11.34
CA PHE A 322 -4.69 12.14 -10.85
C PHE A 322 -4.53 12.67 -9.43
N ILE A 323 -4.26 11.79 -8.49
CA ILE A 323 -4.23 12.11 -7.06
C ILE A 323 -2.91 11.62 -6.48
N LEU A 324 -2.19 12.49 -5.78
CA LEU A 324 -0.94 12.17 -5.12
C LEU A 324 -1.16 12.04 -3.61
N ASN A 325 -0.59 11.00 -2.99
CA ASN A 325 -0.61 10.75 -1.55
C ASN A 325 -2.02 10.85 -0.93
N ASN A 326 -3.01 10.27 -1.63
CA ASN A 326 -4.43 10.21 -1.24
C ASN A 326 -5.19 11.55 -1.07
N GLU A 327 -4.51 12.69 -1.09
CA GLU A 327 -5.11 13.98 -0.71
C GLU A 327 -5.00 15.04 -1.79
N ASN A 328 -3.91 15.03 -2.59
CA ASN A 328 -3.61 16.11 -3.50
C ASN A 328 -4.03 15.77 -4.92
N THR A 329 -5.14 16.32 -5.40
CA THR A 329 -5.48 16.26 -6.83
C THR A 329 -4.45 17.09 -7.60
N ILE A 330 -3.57 16.40 -8.35
CA ILE A 330 -2.59 17.05 -9.22
C ILE A 330 -3.29 17.64 -10.43
N PHE A 331 -4.15 16.83 -11.05
CA PHE A 331 -4.79 17.15 -12.31
C PHE A 331 -6.12 16.41 -12.42
N GLU A 332 -7.10 17.06 -13.01
CA GLU A 332 -8.38 16.48 -13.39
C GLU A 332 -8.78 17.03 -14.75
N ILE A 333 -9.17 16.16 -15.65
CA ILE A 333 -9.68 16.50 -16.95
C ILE A 333 -11.04 15.84 -17.15
N ASN A 334 -12.01 16.60 -17.63
CA ASN A 334 -13.35 16.13 -17.90
C ASN A 334 -13.56 15.93 -19.40
N ARG A 335 -14.47 15.05 -19.76
CA ARG A 335 -14.83 14.82 -21.17
C ARG A 335 -15.21 16.12 -21.89
N SER A 336 -15.85 17.04 -21.17
CA SER A 336 -16.23 18.37 -21.70
C SER A 336 -15.03 19.29 -22.01
N ASP A 337 -13.83 18.97 -21.52
CA ASP A 337 -12.62 19.77 -21.75
C ASP A 337 -11.97 19.45 -23.09
N PHE A 338 -12.39 18.35 -23.72
CA PHE A 338 -11.99 18.00 -25.08
C PHE A 338 -12.91 18.66 -26.09
N ALA A 339 -12.36 19.08 -27.22
CA ALA A 339 -13.18 19.57 -28.34
C ALA A 339 -14.10 18.44 -28.88
N ASP A 340 -15.25 18.82 -29.45
CA ASP A 340 -16.26 17.88 -29.97
C ASP A 340 -15.75 16.84 -31.00
N ASN A 341 -14.51 16.95 -31.43
CA ASN A 341 -13.87 16.07 -32.41
C ASN A 341 -12.82 15.12 -31.83
N VAL A 342 -12.62 15.14 -30.52
CA VAL A 342 -11.74 14.17 -29.83
C VAL A 342 -12.58 12.95 -29.46
N THR A 343 -12.33 11.84 -30.11
CA THR A 343 -13.04 10.55 -29.94
C THR A 343 -12.21 9.58 -29.11
#